data_e9a2b49a6c2a6a9f56013b444a483c04
#
_entry.id   e9a2b49a6c2a6a9f56013b444a483c04
#
_cell.length_a   1.000
_cell.length_b   1.000
_cell.length_c   1.000
_cell.angle_alpha   90.00
_cell.angle_beta   90.00
_cell.angle_gamma   90.00
#
_symmetry.space_group_name_H-M   'P 1'
#
loop_
_entity.id
_entity.type
_entity.pdbx_description
1 polymer ?
#
loop_
_entity_poly.entity_id
_entity_poly.type
_entity_poly.pdbx_seq_one_letter_code
_entity_poly.pdbx_strand_id
1 'polypeptide(L)'
;MICQFIDAHRDRFGVVPICRALSAHGLKIAPRTYWARKSRPPSARAVRDQALTEILASIYEPDEKGRRRPESLYGSLKMWEYLNRQGIEVPRCTVERLMRASGWRGVTRARKVRTTVPDPAHTRAPDLVKRNFKASRPGQLHVADFTYVPVHGGGFGYTAFCIDAFAGLIAGWECSLSKETAFVAKAIRQAAALRARQGHPLAEGAVHHSDAGSQYTSVRFAETLMLAGLAGSVGSVGDAYDNALAETTIGLYKTECTRDGSPFRDGPIKTLADLEEATSAWVHWYNTQRLMHRLGRRPPAEAEAEYYKNAAPGRAA
;
A
#
# COMPACT_ATOMS: atom_id res chain seq x y z
N MET A 1 8.30 38.10 2.43
CA MET A 1 7.61 39.20 3.16
C MET A 1 8.15 40.57 2.78
N ILE A 2 9.41 41.02 3.15
CA ILE A 2 9.91 42.40 2.87
C ILE A 2 9.87 42.73 1.37
N CYS A 3 10.41 41.90 0.47
CA CYS A 3 10.39 42.17 -0.97
C CYS A 3 8.98 42.21 -1.56
N GLN A 4 8.06 41.41 -1.07
CA GLN A 4 6.63 41.42 -1.50
C GLN A 4 5.97 42.77 -1.09
N PHE A 5 6.29 43.30 0.12
CA PHE A 5 5.82 44.58 0.54
C PHE A 5 6.38 45.70 -0.38
N ILE A 6 7.67 45.65 -0.72
CA ILE A 6 8.26 46.62 -1.65
C ILE A 6 7.59 46.51 -3.02
N ASP A 7 7.33 45.26 -3.52
CA ASP A 7 6.63 45.04 -4.80
C ASP A 7 5.24 45.66 -4.82
N ALA A 8 4.47 45.52 -3.74
CA ALA A 8 3.13 46.06 -3.63
C ALA A 8 3.03 47.59 -3.61
N HIS A 9 4.13 48.27 -3.21
CA HIS A 9 4.11 49.72 -2.97
C HIS A 9 5.09 50.52 -3.84
N ARG A 10 5.96 49.83 -4.61
CA ARG A 10 7.06 50.51 -5.38
C ARG A 10 6.55 51.47 -6.44
N ASP A 11 5.41 51.18 -7.06
CA ASP A 11 4.89 52.01 -8.14
C ASP A 11 4.34 53.36 -7.61
N ARG A 12 3.93 53.41 -6.33
CA ARG A 12 3.47 54.64 -5.67
C ARG A 12 4.59 55.42 -4.99
N PHE A 13 5.52 54.77 -4.35
CA PHE A 13 6.49 55.44 -3.46
C PHE A 13 7.95 55.27 -3.92
N GLY A 14 8.23 54.37 -4.86
CA GLY A 14 9.59 54.05 -5.27
C GLY A 14 10.30 53.11 -4.27
N VAL A 15 11.26 52.34 -4.78
CA VAL A 15 11.99 51.32 -3.99
C VAL A 15 12.88 51.96 -2.92
N VAL A 16 13.58 53.06 -3.25
CA VAL A 16 14.54 53.72 -2.35
C VAL A 16 13.86 54.31 -1.12
N PRO A 17 12.77 55.09 -1.24
CA PRO A 17 12.03 55.61 -0.09
C PRO A 17 11.47 54.51 0.80
N ILE A 18 10.93 53.45 0.21
CA ILE A 18 10.38 52.32 0.98
C ILE A 18 11.50 51.65 1.79
N CYS A 19 12.66 51.36 1.18
CA CYS A 19 13.78 50.73 1.88
C CYS A 19 14.29 51.64 3.03
N ARG A 20 14.27 52.96 2.82
CA ARG A 20 14.67 53.95 3.85
C ARG A 20 13.68 53.91 5.03
N ALA A 21 12.38 53.93 4.74
CA ALA A 21 11.31 53.86 5.75
C ALA A 21 11.39 52.53 6.54
N LEU A 22 11.53 51.39 5.86
CA LEU A 22 11.68 50.09 6.50
C LEU A 22 12.90 50.04 7.41
N SER A 23 14.05 50.62 6.97
CA SER A 23 15.26 50.65 7.77
C SER A 23 15.12 51.54 9.00
N ALA A 24 14.40 52.65 8.92
CA ALA A 24 14.09 53.54 10.06
C ALA A 24 13.18 52.81 11.10
N HIS A 25 12.36 51.86 10.66
CA HIS A 25 11.53 50.97 11.51
C HIS A 25 12.23 49.65 11.91
N GLY A 26 13.54 49.56 11.81
CA GLY A 26 14.33 48.41 12.27
C GLY A 26 14.48 47.27 11.26
N LEU A 27 13.82 47.30 10.10
CA LEU A 27 13.91 46.32 9.04
C LEU A 27 14.98 46.68 8.01
N LYS A 28 16.26 46.49 8.35
CA LYS A 28 17.40 46.86 7.51
C LYS A 28 17.40 46.16 6.15
N ILE A 29 17.07 46.90 5.09
CA ILE A 29 17.16 46.46 3.69
C ILE A 29 17.70 47.58 2.82
N ALA A 30 18.78 47.31 2.07
CA ALA A 30 19.29 48.24 1.08
C ALA A 30 18.55 48.08 -0.26
N PRO A 31 18.31 49.17 -1.04
CA PRO A 31 17.72 49.08 -2.38
C PRO A 31 18.49 48.11 -3.28
N ARG A 32 19.81 48.06 -3.19
CA ARG A 32 20.67 47.11 -3.90
C ARG A 32 20.32 45.68 -3.61
N THR A 33 20.00 45.35 -2.36
CA THR A 33 19.59 43.99 -1.95
C THR A 33 18.27 43.59 -2.58
N TYR A 34 17.32 44.50 -2.66
CA TYR A 34 16.06 44.30 -3.35
C TYR A 34 16.28 44.02 -4.85
N TRP A 35 17.03 44.88 -5.55
CA TRP A 35 17.29 44.71 -6.98
C TRP A 35 18.11 43.44 -7.27
N ALA A 36 19.14 43.16 -6.49
CA ALA A 36 19.91 41.94 -6.61
C ALA A 36 19.05 40.67 -6.44
N ARG A 37 18.04 40.69 -5.57
CA ARG A 37 17.11 39.58 -5.40
C ARG A 37 16.17 39.43 -6.61
N LYS A 38 15.81 40.54 -7.26
CA LYS A 38 14.93 40.52 -8.46
C LYS A 38 15.66 40.06 -9.71
N SER A 39 16.90 40.43 -9.88
CA SER A 39 17.71 40.14 -11.06
C SER A 39 18.49 38.80 -10.95
N ARG A 40 18.70 38.30 -9.73
CA ARG A 40 19.45 37.07 -9.53
C ARG A 40 18.70 35.88 -10.07
N PRO A 41 19.28 35.05 -10.95
CA PRO A 41 18.69 33.81 -11.37
C PRO A 41 18.47 32.87 -10.16
N PRO A 42 17.53 31.94 -10.24
CA PRO A 42 17.32 30.94 -9.20
C PRO A 42 18.64 30.21 -8.87
N SER A 43 18.87 29.94 -7.59
CA SER A 43 20.03 29.16 -7.20
C SER A 43 19.94 27.73 -7.76
N ALA A 44 21.08 27.06 -7.93
CA ALA A 44 21.11 25.66 -8.34
C ALA A 44 20.20 24.76 -7.46
N ARG A 45 20.16 25.04 -6.17
CA ARG A 45 19.23 24.40 -5.24
C ARG A 45 17.76 24.68 -5.58
N ALA A 46 17.40 25.92 -5.88
CA ALA A 46 16.03 26.29 -6.22
C ALA A 46 15.58 25.63 -7.54
N VAL A 47 16.46 25.56 -8.53
CA VAL A 47 16.20 24.86 -9.80
C VAL A 47 15.98 23.36 -9.55
N ARG A 48 16.85 22.73 -8.75
CA ARG A 48 16.72 21.32 -8.38
C ARG A 48 15.45 21.06 -7.56
N ASP A 49 15.13 21.93 -6.60
CA ASP A 49 13.90 21.82 -5.79
C ASP A 49 12.66 21.93 -6.67
N GLN A 50 12.65 22.82 -7.65
CA GLN A 50 11.55 22.97 -8.60
C GLN A 50 11.36 21.70 -9.43
N ALA A 51 12.42 21.17 -10.03
CA ALA A 51 12.36 19.93 -10.83
C ALA A 51 11.86 18.75 -9.99
N LEU A 52 12.33 18.61 -8.74
CA LEU A 52 11.85 17.57 -7.82
C LEU A 52 10.38 17.79 -7.42
N THR A 53 9.95 19.02 -7.26
CA THR A 53 8.55 19.35 -6.95
C THR A 53 7.64 18.97 -8.11
N GLU A 54 8.03 19.20 -9.36
CA GLU A 54 7.29 18.79 -10.55
C GLU A 54 7.14 17.25 -10.63
N ILE A 55 8.22 16.53 -10.35
CA ILE A 55 8.18 15.05 -10.26
C ILE A 55 7.20 14.58 -9.17
N LEU A 56 7.29 15.16 -7.97
CA LEU A 56 6.39 14.82 -6.87
C LEU A 56 4.94 15.20 -7.18
N ALA A 57 4.70 16.35 -7.82
CA ALA A 57 3.37 16.78 -8.25
C ALA A 57 2.75 15.76 -9.21
N SER A 58 3.51 15.27 -10.20
CA SER A 58 3.03 14.23 -11.12
C SER A 58 2.61 12.91 -10.45
N ILE A 59 3.00 12.72 -9.19
CA ILE A 59 2.64 11.53 -8.40
C ILE A 59 1.44 11.81 -7.49
N TYR A 60 1.46 12.96 -6.78
CA TYR A 60 0.46 13.27 -5.76
C TYR A 60 -0.78 13.98 -6.28
N GLU A 61 -0.65 14.72 -7.37
CA GLU A 61 -1.77 15.45 -7.95
C GLU A 61 -2.54 14.59 -8.94
N PRO A 62 -3.86 14.80 -9.04
CA PRO A 62 -4.66 14.05 -10.02
C PRO A 62 -4.30 14.48 -11.45
N ASP A 63 -4.34 13.53 -12.37
CA ASP A 63 -4.25 13.78 -13.81
C ASP A 63 -5.51 14.48 -14.35
N GLU A 64 -5.56 14.76 -15.66
CA GLU A 64 -6.70 15.39 -16.33
C GLU A 64 -8.02 14.60 -16.17
N LYS A 65 -7.93 13.31 -15.86
CA LYS A 65 -9.08 12.43 -15.58
C LYS A 65 -9.39 12.30 -14.08
N GLY A 66 -8.72 13.07 -13.24
CA GLY A 66 -8.89 13.04 -11.79
C GLY A 66 -8.22 11.86 -11.08
N ARG A 67 -7.38 11.06 -11.77
CA ARG A 67 -6.73 9.86 -11.23
C ARG A 67 -5.34 10.19 -10.69
N ARG A 68 -4.99 9.56 -9.57
CA ARG A 68 -3.66 9.66 -8.96
C ARG A 68 -2.86 8.38 -9.18
N ARG A 69 -1.55 8.50 -9.16
CA ARG A 69 -0.68 7.33 -9.20
C ARG A 69 -0.75 6.57 -7.86
N PRO A 70 -0.59 5.22 -7.88
CA PRO A 70 -0.58 4.41 -6.66
C PRO A 70 0.45 4.87 -5.62
N GLU A 71 1.60 5.39 -6.06
CA GLU A 71 2.66 5.90 -5.20
C GLU A 71 2.24 7.14 -4.40
N SER A 72 1.16 7.83 -4.77
CA SER A 72 0.56 8.92 -3.97
C SER A 72 0.12 8.47 -2.57
N LEU A 73 -0.02 7.16 -2.35
CA LEU A 73 -0.27 6.56 -1.05
C LEU A 73 0.95 6.58 -0.11
N TYR A 74 2.15 6.83 -0.64
CA TYR A 74 3.37 6.79 0.13
C TYR A 74 3.56 8.04 1.00
N GLY A 75 4.02 7.85 2.24
CA GLY A 75 4.61 8.90 3.04
C GLY A 75 6.06 9.17 2.61
N SER A 76 6.67 10.22 3.16
CA SER A 76 7.98 10.73 2.75
C SER A 76 9.10 9.68 2.71
N LEU A 77 9.12 8.73 3.65
CA LEU A 77 10.14 7.69 3.70
C LEU A 77 10.04 6.72 2.51
N LYS A 78 8.84 6.24 2.19
CA LYS A 78 8.62 5.37 1.03
C LYS A 78 8.76 6.13 -0.29
N MET A 79 8.37 7.40 -0.31
CA MET A 79 8.55 8.26 -1.48
C MET A 79 10.04 8.49 -1.77
N TRP A 80 10.85 8.76 -0.75
CA TRP A 80 12.29 8.86 -0.89
C TRP A 80 12.90 7.58 -1.46
N GLU A 81 12.52 6.41 -0.93
CA GLU A 81 12.98 5.12 -1.42
C GLU A 81 12.56 4.86 -2.87
N TYR A 82 11.30 5.19 -3.20
CA TYR A 82 10.78 5.09 -4.55
C TYR A 82 11.58 5.94 -5.54
N LEU A 83 11.88 7.21 -5.21
CA LEU A 83 12.67 8.09 -6.08
C LEU A 83 14.08 7.54 -6.32
N ASN A 84 14.74 7.05 -5.27
CA ASN A 84 16.08 6.43 -5.40
C ASN A 84 16.04 5.17 -6.29
N ARG A 85 15.00 4.35 -6.18
CA ARG A 85 14.81 3.17 -7.07
C ARG A 85 14.56 3.57 -8.53
N GLN A 86 14.06 4.77 -8.78
CA GLN A 86 13.93 5.36 -10.13
C GLN A 86 15.23 6.05 -10.60
N GLY A 87 16.33 5.94 -9.85
CA GLY A 87 17.60 6.60 -10.17
C GLY A 87 17.65 8.08 -9.83
N ILE A 88 16.66 8.61 -9.09
CA ILE A 88 16.62 10.01 -8.66
C ILE A 88 17.27 10.10 -7.28
N GLU A 89 18.57 10.32 -7.25
CA GLU A 89 19.32 10.49 -6.01
C GLU A 89 18.95 11.81 -5.32
N VAL A 90 18.29 11.72 -4.17
CA VAL A 90 17.86 12.87 -3.38
C VAL A 90 17.95 12.56 -1.89
N PRO A 91 18.44 13.50 -1.05
CA PRO A 91 18.39 13.33 0.40
C PRO A 91 16.96 13.25 0.91
N ARG A 92 16.70 12.34 1.86
CA ARG A 92 15.38 12.14 2.48
C ARG A 92 14.80 13.45 3.03
N CYS A 93 15.61 14.27 3.69
CA CYS A 93 15.17 15.57 4.25
C CYS A 93 14.66 16.54 3.18
N THR A 94 15.17 16.46 1.95
CA THR A 94 14.66 17.26 0.82
C THR A 94 13.27 16.81 0.43
N VAL A 95 13.03 15.51 0.31
CA VAL A 95 11.70 14.95 0.02
C VAL A 95 10.70 15.35 1.11
N GLU A 96 11.06 15.17 2.38
CA GLU A 96 10.20 15.54 3.52
C GLU A 96 9.86 17.05 3.51
N ARG A 97 10.82 17.90 3.18
CA ARG A 97 10.63 19.35 3.12
C ARG A 97 9.70 19.74 1.98
N LEU A 98 9.92 19.20 0.77
CA LEU A 98 9.10 19.52 -0.40
C LEU A 98 7.67 19.00 -0.24
N MET A 99 7.49 17.76 0.22
CA MET A 99 6.17 17.22 0.51
C MET A 99 5.40 18.05 1.54
N ARG A 100 6.08 18.47 2.61
CA ARG A 100 5.48 19.33 3.64
C ARG A 100 5.10 20.71 3.07
N ALA A 101 5.95 21.31 2.25
CA ALA A 101 5.68 22.61 1.63
C ALA A 101 4.48 22.58 0.68
N SER A 102 4.26 21.46 -0.02
CA SER A 102 3.14 21.25 -0.95
C SER A 102 1.91 20.62 -0.29
N GLY A 103 1.96 20.27 1.01
CA GLY A 103 0.86 19.66 1.72
C GLY A 103 0.62 18.18 1.39
N TRP A 104 1.52 17.52 0.64
CA TRP A 104 1.40 16.12 0.27
C TRP A 104 1.69 15.19 1.45
N ARG A 105 0.83 14.20 1.63
CA ARG A 105 0.93 13.24 2.74
C ARG A 105 0.55 11.85 2.25
N GLY A 106 1.24 10.83 2.78
CA GLY A 106 0.84 9.44 2.60
C GLY A 106 -0.45 9.12 3.33
N VAL A 107 -1.08 8.03 2.92
CA VAL A 107 -2.30 7.54 3.54
C VAL A 107 -2.02 6.95 4.92
N THR A 108 -2.90 7.22 5.86
CA THR A 108 -2.88 6.64 7.22
C THR A 108 -4.11 5.76 7.43
N ARG A 109 -3.95 4.68 8.21
CA ARG A 109 -5.09 3.83 8.59
C ARG A 109 -6.05 4.60 9.48
N ALA A 110 -7.36 4.42 9.24
CA ALA A 110 -8.38 4.86 10.17
C ALA A 110 -8.34 4.02 11.47
N ARG A 111 -8.89 4.56 12.56
CA ARG A 111 -8.98 3.85 13.85
C ARG A 111 -9.83 2.59 13.70
N LYS A 112 -9.35 1.44 14.20
CA LYS A 112 -10.01 0.13 14.08
C LYS A 112 -11.29 0.10 14.93
N VAL A 113 -12.43 -0.29 14.33
CA VAL A 113 -13.68 -0.63 15.04
C VAL A 113 -13.77 -2.16 15.10
N ARG A 114 -14.02 -2.72 16.27
CA ARG A 114 -14.12 -4.18 16.49
C ARG A 114 -15.56 -4.63 16.22
N THR A 115 -15.78 -5.56 15.29
CA THR A 115 -17.13 -5.97 14.83
C THR A 115 -17.42 -7.46 14.91
N THR A 116 -16.53 -8.32 15.47
CA THR A 116 -16.69 -9.78 15.44
C THR A 116 -17.18 -10.32 16.79
N VAL A 117 -18.25 -11.15 16.75
CA VAL A 117 -18.77 -11.92 17.90
C VAL A 117 -18.49 -13.40 17.63
N PRO A 118 -17.86 -14.16 18.56
CA PRO A 118 -17.51 -15.58 18.35
C PRO A 118 -18.72 -16.51 18.46
N ASP A 119 -18.75 -17.58 17.64
CA ASP A 119 -19.70 -18.69 17.75
C ASP A 119 -18.98 -19.95 18.31
N PRO A 120 -19.46 -20.56 19.44
CA PRO A 120 -18.74 -21.64 20.13
C PRO A 120 -19.01 -23.07 19.63
N ALA A 121 -19.88 -23.30 18.62
CA ALA A 121 -20.53 -24.61 18.44
C ALA A 121 -19.93 -25.59 17.39
N HIS A 122 -18.78 -25.32 16.73
CA HIS A 122 -18.28 -26.17 15.64
C HIS A 122 -16.97 -26.91 15.94
N THR A 123 -16.88 -28.19 15.54
CA THR A 123 -15.65 -29.02 15.54
C THR A 123 -14.68 -28.44 14.51
N ARG A 124 -13.45 -28.14 14.93
CA ARG A 124 -12.47 -27.37 14.17
C ARG A 124 -11.22 -28.18 13.87
N ALA A 125 -10.54 -27.88 12.76
CA ALA A 125 -9.19 -28.34 12.52
C ALA A 125 -8.23 -27.80 13.59
N PRO A 126 -7.17 -28.54 13.97
CA PRO A 126 -6.21 -28.10 14.99
C PRO A 126 -5.45 -26.87 14.50
N ASP A 127 -5.05 -26.02 15.46
CA ASP A 127 -4.10 -24.94 15.17
C ASP A 127 -2.68 -25.51 14.98
N LEU A 128 -2.25 -25.61 13.72
CA LEU A 128 -0.91 -26.08 13.34
C LEU A 128 0.14 -24.95 13.39
N VAL A 129 -0.29 -23.68 13.38
CA VAL A 129 0.59 -22.52 13.28
C VAL A 129 1.10 -22.09 14.65
N LYS A 130 0.29 -22.24 15.71
CA LYS A 130 0.64 -21.89 17.09
C LYS A 130 1.27 -20.50 17.20
N ARG A 131 0.68 -19.51 16.53
CA ARG A 131 1.17 -18.12 16.45
C ARG A 131 2.51 -17.92 15.75
N ASN A 132 3.09 -18.95 15.15
CA ASN A 132 4.31 -18.84 14.38
C ASN A 132 4.02 -18.61 12.89
N PHE A 133 3.70 -17.38 12.50
CA PHE A 133 3.42 -16.98 11.11
C PHE A 133 4.69 -16.72 10.28
N LYS A 134 5.81 -17.32 10.64
CA LYS A 134 7.04 -17.24 9.86
C LYS A 134 7.16 -18.44 8.93
N ALA A 135 7.23 -18.19 7.64
CA ALA A 135 7.59 -19.19 6.65
C ALA A 135 9.05 -19.01 6.24
N SER A 136 9.79 -20.09 6.12
CA SER A 136 11.18 -20.08 5.68
C SER A 136 11.34 -20.10 4.15
N ARG A 137 10.25 -20.46 3.44
CA ARG A 137 10.19 -20.52 1.98
C ARG A 137 8.80 -20.16 1.46
N PRO A 138 8.69 -19.69 0.20
CA PRO A 138 7.39 -19.50 -0.45
C PRO A 138 6.61 -20.83 -0.52
N GLY A 139 5.27 -20.74 -0.42
CA GLY A 139 4.38 -21.88 -0.50
C GLY A 139 4.32 -22.77 0.75
N GLN A 140 5.03 -22.45 1.83
CA GLN A 140 5.04 -23.23 3.08
C GLN A 140 3.80 -22.97 3.94
N LEU A 141 3.40 -21.73 4.08
CA LEU A 141 2.27 -21.31 4.90
C LEU A 141 1.47 -20.25 4.16
N HIS A 142 0.20 -20.50 3.96
CA HIS A 142 -0.76 -19.51 3.49
C HIS A 142 -1.67 -19.10 4.63
N VAL A 143 -1.96 -17.82 4.73
CA VAL A 143 -3.00 -17.28 5.61
C VAL A 143 -4.13 -16.72 4.76
N ALA A 144 -5.36 -16.99 5.17
CA ALA A 144 -6.52 -16.49 4.45
C ALA A 144 -7.49 -15.78 5.38
N ASP A 145 -8.14 -14.81 4.82
CA ASP A 145 -9.24 -14.10 5.44
C ASP A 145 -10.05 -13.39 4.35
N PHE A 146 -11.27 -12.98 4.66
CA PHE A 146 -12.07 -12.18 3.76
C PHE A 146 -12.60 -10.93 4.43
N THR A 147 -13.00 -9.98 3.62
CA THR A 147 -13.56 -8.73 4.12
C THR A 147 -14.79 -8.34 3.31
N TYR A 148 -15.61 -7.48 3.88
CA TYR A 148 -16.71 -6.84 3.18
C TYR A 148 -16.35 -5.42 2.78
N VAL A 149 -16.86 -5.01 1.64
CA VAL A 149 -16.69 -3.69 1.03
C VAL A 149 -18.07 -3.11 0.78
N PRO A 150 -18.37 -1.91 1.28
CA PRO A 150 -19.65 -1.25 1.00
C PRO A 150 -19.83 -1.03 -0.51
N VAL A 151 -21.00 -1.35 -1.03
CA VAL A 151 -21.40 -1.10 -2.41
C VAL A 151 -22.32 0.14 -2.44
N HIS A 152 -22.08 1.01 -3.39
CA HIS A 152 -22.90 2.22 -3.56
C HIS A 152 -24.35 1.83 -3.94
N GLY A 153 -25.30 2.41 -3.25
CA GLY A 153 -26.72 2.03 -3.37
C GLY A 153 -27.19 1.00 -2.34
N GLY A 154 -26.29 0.50 -1.49
CA GLY A 154 -26.57 -0.40 -0.36
C GLY A 154 -26.05 -1.80 -0.55
N GLY A 155 -25.88 -2.51 0.58
CA GLY A 155 -25.30 -3.86 0.61
C GLY A 155 -23.77 -3.90 0.65
N PHE A 156 -23.24 -5.11 0.49
CA PHE A 156 -21.81 -5.37 0.57
C PHE A 156 -21.36 -6.32 -0.53
N GLY A 157 -20.17 -6.02 -1.09
CA GLY A 157 -19.34 -7.00 -1.75
C GLY A 157 -18.37 -7.63 -0.76
N TYR A 158 -17.84 -8.79 -1.08
CA TYR A 158 -16.90 -9.55 -0.28
C TYR A 158 -15.63 -9.79 -1.09
N THR A 159 -14.47 -9.67 -0.45
CA THR A 159 -13.18 -9.98 -1.08
C THR A 159 -12.41 -10.92 -0.17
N ALA A 160 -12.06 -12.10 -0.67
CA ALA A 160 -11.21 -13.08 0.00
C ALA A 160 -9.78 -12.96 -0.51
N PHE A 161 -8.80 -13.16 0.38
CA PHE A 161 -7.39 -13.20 0.07
C PHE A 161 -6.77 -14.48 0.60
N CYS A 162 -5.89 -15.10 -0.21
CA CYS A 162 -4.97 -16.15 0.18
C CYS A 162 -3.54 -15.59 0.05
N ILE A 163 -2.86 -15.46 1.17
CA ILE A 163 -1.61 -14.70 1.30
C ILE A 163 -0.50 -15.67 1.71
N ASP A 164 0.58 -15.72 0.96
CA ASP A 164 1.77 -16.47 1.34
C ASP A 164 2.53 -15.76 2.47
N ALA A 165 2.77 -16.45 3.57
CA ALA A 165 3.35 -15.87 4.77
C ALA A 165 4.84 -15.50 4.61
N PHE A 166 5.57 -16.10 3.66
CA PHE A 166 6.98 -15.81 3.43
C PHE A 166 7.21 -14.33 3.10
N ALA A 167 6.68 -13.88 1.99
CA ALA A 167 6.82 -12.48 1.54
C ALA A 167 5.54 -11.65 1.71
N GLY A 168 4.41 -12.25 2.11
CA GLY A 168 3.09 -11.64 2.13
C GLY A 168 2.54 -11.38 0.73
N LEU A 169 2.98 -12.15 -0.24
CA LEU A 169 2.44 -12.12 -1.58
C LEU A 169 1.00 -12.60 -1.56
N ILE A 170 0.09 -11.85 -2.14
CA ILE A 170 -1.29 -12.28 -2.35
C ILE A 170 -1.27 -13.27 -3.52
N ALA A 171 -1.32 -14.57 -3.17
CA ALA A 171 -1.21 -15.66 -4.13
C ALA A 171 -2.56 -15.97 -4.81
N GLY A 172 -3.67 -15.64 -4.15
CA GLY A 172 -5.01 -15.77 -4.70
C GLY A 172 -5.97 -14.79 -4.06
N TRP A 173 -6.98 -14.40 -4.80
CA TRP A 173 -8.06 -13.52 -4.32
C TRP A 173 -9.32 -13.75 -5.13
N GLU A 174 -10.47 -13.45 -4.55
CA GLU A 174 -11.76 -13.54 -5.24
C GLU A 174 -12.73 -12.51 -4.68
N CYS A 175 -13.56 -11.93 -5.55
CA CYS A 175 -14.65 -11.06 -5.17
C CYS A 175 -16.00 -11.75 -5.34
N SER A 176 -17.00 -11.38 -4.52
CA SER A 176 -18.34 -11.93 -4.58
C SER A 176 -19.37 -10.95 -4.01
N LEU A 177 -20.61 -11.06 -4.45
CA LEU A 177 -21.75 -10.41 -3.79
C LEU A 177 -22.41 -11.31 -2.73
N SER A 178 -21.96 -12.57 -2.62
CA SER A 178 -22.38 -13.53 -1.60
C SER A 178 -21.20 -14.00 -0.77
N LYS A 179 -21.38 -14.18 0.53
CA LYS A 179 -20.35 -14.69 1.45
C LYS A 179 -20.37 -16.23 1.58
N GLU A 180 -20.74 -16.93 0.54
CA GLU A 180 -20.71 -18.40 0.52
C GLU A 180 -19.28 -18.94 0.44
N THR A 181 -19.08 -20.20 0.86
CA THR A 181 -17.75 -20.86 0.87
C THR A 181 -17.09 -20.89 -0.51
N ALA A 182 -17.86 -20.81 -1.60
CA ALA A 182 -17.35 -20.92 -2.96
C ALA A 182 -16.29 -19.87 -3.33
N PHE A 183 -16.44 -18.63 -2.85
CA PHE A 183 -15.49 -17.56 -3.22
C PHE A 183 -14.15 -17.71 -2.47
N VAL A 184 -14.15 -18.11 -1.21
CA VAL A 184 -12.89 -18.38 -0.47
C VAL A 184 -12.16 -19.59 -1.05
N ALA A 185 -12.88 -20.61 -1.49
CA ALA A 185 -12.31 -21.78 -2.16
C ALA A 185 -11.66 -21.43 -3.52
N LYS A 186 -12.22 -20.46 -4.27
CA LYS A 186 -11.61 -19.98 -5.50
C LYS A 186 -10.28 -19.27 -5.25
N ALA A 187 -10.15 -18.45 -4.22
CA ALA A 187 -8.90 -17.81 -3.86
C ALA A 187 -7.79 -18.82 -3.56
N ILE A 188 -8.11 -19.95 -2.91
CA ILE A 188 -7.14 -21.03 -2.66
C ILE A 188 -6.73 -21.72 -3.96
N ARG A 189 -7.68 -22.05 -4.83
CA ARG A 189 -7.37 -22.68 -6.13
C ARG A 189 -6.49 -21.76 -7.00
N GLN A 190 -6.72 -20.46 -6.96
CA GLN A 190 -5.87 -19.48 -7.64
C GLN A 190 -4.45 -19.50 -7.08
N ALA A 191 -4.28 -19.55 -5.75
CA ALA A 191 -2.97 -19.61 -5.11
C ALA A 191 -2.22 -20.90 -5.53
N ALA A 192 -2.85 -22.05 -5.49
CA ALA A 192 -2.26 -23.32 -5.94
C ALA A 192 -1.88 -23.28 -7.43
N ALA A 193 -2.77 -22.76 -8.28
CA ALA A 193 -2.53 -22.62 -9.71
C ALA A 193 -1.41 -21.62 -10.01
N LEU A 194 -1.28 -20.53 -9.25
CA LEU A 194 -0.17 -19.59 -9.37
C LEU A 194 1.17 -20.29 -9.10
N ARG A 195 1.26 -21.04 -8.01
CA ARG A 195 2.47 -21.76 -7.64
C ARG A 195 2.85 -22.83 -8.67
N ALA A 196 1.89 -23.56 -9.17
CA ALA A 196 2.12 -24.55 -10.24
C ALA A 196 2.64 -23.88 -11.53
N ARG A 197 2.03 -22.77 -11.97
CA ARG A 197 2.48 -22.00 -13.16
C ARG A 197 3.86 -21.42 -13.00
N GLN A 198 4.28 -21.07 -11.79
CA GLN A 198 5.63 -20.59 -11.49
C GLN A 198 6.68 -21.71 -11.46
N GLY A 199 6.30 -22.98 -11.64
CA GLY A 199 7.18 -24.12 -11.51
C GLY A 199 7.52 -24.50 -10.06
N HIS A 200 6.78 -23.96 -9.10
CA HIS A 200 6.96 -24.18 -7.66
C HIS A 200 5.66 -24.65 -7.02
N PRO A 201 5.13 -25.85 -7.40
CA PRO A 201 3.88 -26.35 -6.83
C PRO A 201 3.97 -26.43 -5.31
N LEU A 202 2.82 -26.34 -4.66
CA LEU A 202 2.74 -26.45 -3.21
C LEU A 202 3.32 -27.80 -2.76
N ALA A 203 4.24 -27.76 -1.83
CA ALA A 203 4.88 -28.97 -1.32
C ALA A 203 3.94 -29.70 -0.36
N GLU A 204 4.12 -31.00 -0.23
CA GLU A 204 3.47 -31.79 0.81
C GLU A 204 3.70 -31.19 2.20
N GLY A 205 2.63 -31.10 2.99
CA GLY A 205 2.65 -30.47 4.32
C GLY A 205 2.58 -28.95 4.30
N ALA A 206 2.35 -28.31 3.16
CA ALA A 206 2.03 -26.88 3.13
C ALA A 206 0.74 -26.59 3.94
N VAL A 207 0.77 -25.55 4.76
CA VAL A 207 -0.34 -25.23 5.68
C VAL A 207 -1.17 -24.07 5.14
N HIS A 208 -2.48 -24.22 5.25
CA HIS A 208 -3.44 -23.14 5.04
C HIS A 208 -4.10 -22.79 6.36
N HIS A 209 -3.84 -21.58 6.86
CA HIS A 209 -4.39 -21.10 8.11
C HIS A 209 -5.46 -20.04 7.88
N SER A 210 -6.59 -20.18 8.55
CA SER A 210 -7.70 -19.22 8.52
C SER A 210 -8.26 -19.00 9.92
N ASP A 211 -9.11 -17.97 10.06
CA ASP A 211 -9.92 -17.82 11.26
C ASP A 211 -11.00 -18.93 11.37
N ALA A 212 -11.71 -18.93 12.49
CA ALA A 212 -12.78 -19.91 12.76
C ALA A 212 -14.13 -19.54 12.10
N GLY A 213 -14.14 -18.77 11.02
CA GLY A 213 -15.35 -18.38 10.29
C GLY A 213 -16.05 -19.59 9.65
N SER A 214 -17.38 -19.53 9.54
CA SER A 214 -18.20 -20.62 8.98
C SER A 214 -17.83 -21.01 7.55
N GLN A 215 -17.28 -20.07 6.78
CA GLN A 215 -16.80 -20.31 5.41
C GLN A 215 -15.60 -21.24 5.36
N TYR A 216 -14.74 -21.19 6.39
CA TYR A 216 -13.48 -21.95 6.50
C TYR A 216 -13.62 -23.27 7.23
N THR A 217 -14.77 -23.51 7.89
CA THR A 217 -15.04 -24.75 8.63
C THR A 217 -15.96 -25.72 7.88
N SER A 218 -16.40 -25.37 6.68
CA SER A 218 -17.28 -26.22 5.88
C SER A 218 -16.54 -27.43 5.29
N VAL A 219 -17.27 -28.57 5.13
CA VAL A 219 -16.74 -29.79 4.49
C VAL A 219 -16.21 -29.50 3.08
N ARG A 220 -16.92 -28.68 2.31
CA ARG A 220 -16.53 -28.28 0.95
C ARG A 220 -15.22 -27.49 0.92
N PHE A 221 -14.94 -26.73 1.96
CA PHE A 221 -13.68 -26.02 2.12
C PHE A 221 -12.54 -27.00 2.43
N ALA A 222 -12.76 -27.95 3.36
CA ALA A 222 -11.78 -28.99 3.69
C ALA A 222 -11.42 -29.84 2.47
N GLU A 223 -12.41 -30.22 1.63
CA GLU A 223 -12.19 -30.89 0.36
C GLU A 223 -11.31 -30.04 -0.59
N THR A 224 -11.57 -28.73 -0.68
CA THR A 224 -10.75 -27.83 -1.52
C THR A 224 -9.30 -27.79 -1.06
N LEU A 225 -9.05 -27.76 0.25
CA LEU A 225 -7.69 -27.81 0.81
C LEU A 225 -7.00 -29.12 0.49
N MET A 226 -7.68 -30.24 0.68
CA MET A 226 -7.16 -31.57 0.39
C MET A 226 -6.79 -31.71 -1.09
N LEU A 227 -7.66 -31.27 -2.01
CA LEU A 227 -7.40 -31.29 -3.45
C LEU A 227 -6.24 -30.37 -3.86
N ALA A 228 -5.98 -29.31 -3.09
CA ALA A 228 -4.83 -28.42 -3.30
C ALA A 228 -3.54 -28.91 -2.61
N GLY A 229 -3.57 -30.05 -1.91
CA GLY A 229 -2.42 -30.57 -1.17
C GLY A 229 -2.07 -29.78 0.10
N LEU A 230 -3.04 -29.06 0.68
CA LEU A 230 -2.87 -28.20 1.83
C LEU A 230 -3.41 -28.83 3.11
N ALA A 231 -2.65 -28.77 4.20
CA ALA A 231 -3.11 -29.06 5.53
C ALA A 231 -3.91 -27.87 6.10
N GLY A 232 -5.15 -28.11 6.49
CA GLY A 232 -5.99 -27.09 7.12
C GLY A 232 -5.55 -26.79 8.56
N SER A 233 -5.47 -25.52 8.90
CA SER A 233 -5.23 -25.02 10.25
C SER A 233 -6.23 -23.92 10.57
N VAL A 234 -6.85 -23.96 11.75
CA VAL A 234 -7.83 -22.97 12.17
C VAL A 234 -7.38 -22.35 13.48
N GLY A 235 -7.38 -21.03 13.54
CA GLY A 235 -7.01 -20.27 14.71
C GLY A 235 -7.99 -20.43 15.88
N SER A 236 -7.57 -20.07 17.08
CA SER A 236 -8.40 -20.05 18.27
C SER A 236 -9.47 -18.95 18.18
N VAL A 237 -10.61 -19.17 18.85
CA VAL A 237 -11.71 -18.21 18.81
C VAL A 237 -11.37 -16.98 19.63
N GLY A 238 -11.44 -15.82 19.00
CA GLY A 238 -11.35 -14.53 19.68
C GLY A 238 -9.91 -14.04 19.92
N ASP A 239 -8.88 -14.74 19.45
CA ASP A 239 -7.50 -14.25 19.53
C ASP A 239 -7.13 -13.45 18.28
N ALA A 240 -6.99 -12.13 18.46
CA ALA A 240 -6.63 -11.21 17.37
C ALA A 240 -5.21 -11.42 16.83
N TYR A 241 -4.40 -12.25 17.48
CA TYR A 241 -3.03 -12.55 17.02
C TYR A 241 -2.97 -13.73 16.05
N ASP A 242 -4.02 -14.55 16.01
CA ASP A 242 -4.04 -15.79 15.23
C ASP A 242 -4.15 -15.59 13.70
N ASN A 243 -4.43 -14.36 13.22
CA ASN A 243 -4.46 -14.06 11.77
C ASN A 243 -3.91 -12.66 11.44
N ALA A 244 -2.94 -12.18 12.24
CA ALA A 244 -2.42 -10.81 12.16
C ALA A 244 -1.90 -10.40 10.77
N LEU A 245 -1.35 -11.33 9.98
CA LEU A 245 -0.88 -11.05 8.63
C LEU A 245 -2.04 -10.79 7.67
N ALA A 246 -3.07 -11.64 7.67
CA ALA A 246 -4.26 -11.44 6.84
C ALA A 246 -5.02 -10.18 7.25
N GLU A 247 -5.23 -9.94 8.55
CA GLU A 247 -5.83 -8.72 9.05
C GLU A 247 -5.04 -7.46 8.64
N THR A 248 -3.71 -7.55 8.65
CA THR A 248 -2.86 -6.44 8.21
C THR A 248 -3.05 -6.16 6.73
N THR A 249 -3.08 -7.18 5.89
CA THR A 249 -3.28 -7.06 4.45
C THR A 249 -4.68 -6.52 4.12
N ILE A 250 -5.72 -7.01 4.78
CA ILE A 250 -7.08 -6.48 4.68
C ILE A 250 -7.15 -5.01 5.11
N GLY A 251 -6.48 -4.65 6.20
CA GLY A 251 -6.41 -3.26 6.62
C GLY A 251 -5.73 -2.34 5.61
N LEU A 252 -4.71 -2.83 4.89
CA LEU A 252 -4.10 -2.11 3.77
C LEU A 252 -5.06 -2.02 2.58
N TYR A 253 -5.71 -3.13 2.21
CA TYR A 253 -6.70 -3.15 1.15
C TYR A 253 -7.82 -2.12 1.38
N LYS A 254 -8.41 -2.10 2.58
CA LYS A 254 -9.44 -1.11 2.94
C LYS A 254 -8.94 0.34 2.86
N THR A 255 -7.70 0.57 3.28
CA THR A 255 -7.12 1.91 3.36
C THR A 255 -6.62 2.40 2.00
N GLU A 256 -6.12 1.52 1.15
CA GLU A 256 -5.45 1.86 -0.09
C GLU A 256 -6.34 1.67 -1.32
N CYS A 257 -7.17 0.62 -1.33
CA CYS A 257 -8.00 0.24 -2.49
C CYS A 257 -9.45 0.74 -2.40
N THR A 258 -10.17 0.38 -1.32
CA THR A 258 -11.63 0.55 -1.30
C THR A 258 -12.13 1.89 -0.76
N ARG A 259 -11.28 2.70 -0.14
CA ARG A 259 -11.64 4.02 0.37
C ARG A 259 -11.94 5.02 -0.76
N ASP A 260 -12.65 6.09 -0.43
CA ASP A 260 -12.85 7.21 -1.35
C ASP A 260 -11.53 7.90 -1.71
N GLY A 261 -11.38 8.29 -2.98
CA GLY A 261 -10.15 8.88 -3.51
C GLY A 261 -8.99 7.89 -3.63
N SER A 262 -9.28 6.58 -3.65
CA SER A 262 -8.28 5.56 -3.98
C SER A 262 -7.81 5.69 -5.43
N PRO A 263 -6.50 5.51 -5.72
CA PRO A 263 -5.98 5.53 -7.09
C PRO A 263 -6.38 4.28 -7.90
N PHE A 264 -7.03 3.28 -7.29
CA PHE A 264 -7.39 2.01 -7.91
C PHE A 264 -8.85 1.95 -8.37
N ARG A 265 -9.61 3.03 -8.23
CA ARG A 265 -11.01 3.06 -8.64
C ARG A 265 -11.40 4.43 -9.21
N ASP A 266 -12.23 4.39 -10.23
CA ASP A 266 -12.81 5.58 -10.88
C ASP A 266 -14.21 5.86 -10.31
N GLY A 267 -14.30 6.23 -9.01
CA GLY A 267 -15.57 6.52 -8.35
C GLY A 267 -16.04 5.46 -7.35
N PRO A 268 -17.33 5.45 -6.98
CA PRO A 268 -17.88 4.49 -6.03
C PRO A 268 -17.99 3.08 -6.63
N ILE A 269 -17.74 2.06 -5.83
CA ILE A 269 -17.97 0.66 -6.20
C ILE A 269 -19.48 0.42 -6.25
N LYS A 270 -20.04 0.15 -7.44
CA LYS A 270 -21.47 -0.06 -7.67
C LYS A 270 -21.78 -1.52 -8.01
N THR A 271 -20.87 -2.20 -8.67
CA THR A 271 -21.04 -3.56 -9.18
C THR A 271 -19.94 -4.50 -8.71
N LEU A 272 -20.12 -5.79 -8.92
CA LEU A 272 -19.06 -6.78 -8.71
C LEU A 272 -17.86 -6.49 -9.63
N ALA A 273 -18.10 -6.10 -10.87
CA ALA A 273 -17.04 -5.79 -11.82
C ALA A 273 -16.17 -4.61 -11.35
N ASP A 274 -16.77 -3.54 -10.81
CA ASP A 274 -16.00 -2.41 -10.25
C ASP A 274 -15.12 -2.87 -9.07
N LEU A 275 -15.64 -3.78 -8.23
CA LEU A 275 -14.89 -4.33 -7.10
C LEU A 275 -13.74 -5.21 -7.58
N GLU A 276 -13.97 -6.07 -8.59
CA GLU A 276 -12.96 -6.93 -9.19
C GLU A 276 -11.87 -6.12 -9.88
N GLU A 277 -12.22 -5.10 -10.65
CA GLU A 277 -11.26 -4.21 -11.32
C GLU A 277 -10.35 -3.50 -10.32
N ALA A 278 -10.94 -2.85 -9.32
CA ALA A 278 -10.18 -2.16 -8.27
C ALA A 278 -9.27 -3.13 -7.49
N THR A 279 -9.80 -4.31 -7.14
CA THR A 279 -9.04 -5.34 -6.41
C THR A 279 -7.90 -5.89 -7.24
N SER A 280 -8.13 -6.20 -8.52
CA SER A 280 -7.12 -6.69 -9.46
C SER A 280 -5.96 -5.71 -9.60
N ALA A 281 -6.27 -4.43 -9.84
CA ALA A 281 -5.28 -3.38 -9.97
C ALA A 281 -4.46 -3.21 -8.68
N TRP A 282 -5.13 -3.21 -7.52
CA TRP A 282 -4.46 -3.09 -6.22
C TRP A 282 -3.59 -4.32 -5.91
N VAL A 283 -4.07 -5.54 -6.13
CA VAL A 283 -3.29 -6.77 -5.89
C VAL A 283 -2.06 -6.81 -6.78
N HIS A 284 -2.20 -6.44 -8.07
CA HIS A 284 -1.06 -6.35 -8.96
C HIS A 284 -0.01 -5.37 -8.42
N TRP A 285 -0.41 -4.15 -8.10
CA TRP A 285 0.50 -3.15 -7.53
C TRP A 285 1.06 -3.58 -6.17
N TYR A 286 0.24 -4.15 -5.29
CA TYR A 286 0.66 -4.66 -3.99
C TYR A 286 1.78 -5.68 -4.11
N ASN A 287 1.63 -6.64 -5.01
CA ASN A 287 2.58 -7.72 -5.21
C ASN A 287 3.87 -7.26 -5.90
N THR A 288 3.78 -6.36 -6.89
CA THR A 288 4.90 -6.08 -7.82
C THR A 288 5.58 -4.72 -7.59
N GLN A 289 4.92 -3.78 -6.93
CA GLN A 289 5.43 -2.40 -6.81
C GLN A 289 5.39 -1.85 -5.38
N ARG A 290 4.46 -2.33 -4.55
CA ARG A 290 4.29 -1.80 -3.19
C ARG A 290 5.48 -2.10 -2.30
N LEU A 291 6.16 -1.03 -1.82
CA LEU A 291 7.30 -1.16 -0.92
C LEU A 291 6.86 -1.61 0.48
N MET A 292 7.41 -2.74 0.95
CA MET A 292 7.09 -3.35 2.24
C MET A 292 8.24 -3.14 3.24
N HIS A 293 7.97 -2.53 4.40
CA HIS A 293 9.00 -2.29 5.42
C HIS A 293 9.68 -3.59 5.88
N ARG A 294 8.89 -4.64 6.13
CA ARG A 294 9.37 -5.94 6.61
C ARG A 294 10.27 -6.68 5.59
N LEU A 295 10.20 -6.30 4.32
CA LEU A 295 11.01 -6.89 3.23
C LEU A 295 12.18 -5.98 2.82
N GLY A 296 12.63 -5.07 3.69
CA GLY A 296 13.68 -4.12 3.34
C GLY A 296 13.26 -3.15 2.23
N ARG A 297 11.99 -2.75 2.21
CA ARG A 297 11.40 -1.84 1.20
C ARG A 297 11.42 -2.39 -0.22
N ARG A 298 11.12 -3.67 -0.33
CA ARG A 298 10.94 -4.37 -1.61
C ARG A 298 9.49 -4.85 -1.73
N PRO A 299 8.97 -4.98 -2.96
CA PRO A 299 7.70 -5.64 -3.20
C PRO A 299 7.73 -7.13 -2.84
N PRO A 300 6.59 -7.75 -2.50
CA PRO A 300 6.51 -9.19 -2.22
C PRO A 300 7.07 -10.08 -3.34
N ALA A 301 6.74 -9.81 -4.60
CA ALA A 301 7.20 -10.60 -5.74
C ALA A 301 8.73 -10.52 -5.93
N GLU A 302 9.34 -9.35 -5.68
CA GLU A 302 10.79 -9.18 -5.74
C GLU A 302 11.51 -10.02 -4.66
N ALA A 303 10.95 -10.03 -3.44
CA ALA A 303 11.50 -10.82 -2.34
C ALA A 303 11.42 -12.33 -2.60
N GLU A 304 10.34 -12.82 -3.22
CA GLU A 304 10.23 -14.22 -3.63
C GLU A 304 11.17 -14.56 -4.79
N ALA A 305 11.29 -13.69 -5.79
CA ALA A 305 12.20 -13.90 -6.91
C ALA A 305 13.66 -14.01 -6.43
N GLU A 306 14.06 -13.19 -5.45
CA GLU A 306 15.38 -13.29 -4.84
C GLU A 306 15.57 -14.62 -4.10
N TYR A 307 14.57 -15.09 -3.36
CA TYR A 307 14.63 -16.40 -2.71
C TYR A 307 14.88 -17.51 -3.73
N TYR A 308 14.10 -17.58 -4.79
CA TYR A 308 14.25 -18.63 -5.80
C TYR A 308 15.59 -18.54 -6.56
N LYS A 309 16.05 -17.31 -6.83
CA LYS A 309 17.38 -17.10 -7.42
C LYS A 309 18.51 -17.65 -6.54
N ASN A 310 18.39 -17.50 -5.22
CA ASN A 310 19.41 -17.97 -4.27
C ASN A 310 19.26 -19.47 -3.96
N ALA A 311 18.07 -20.04 -4.08
CA ALA A 311 17.79 -21.45 -3.86
C ALA A 311 18.06 -22.33 -5.08
N ALA A 312 18.30 -21.76 -6.27
CA ALA A 312 18.62 -22.52 -7.48
C ALA A 312 19.97 -23.26 -7.32
N PRO A 313 20.04 -24.58 -7.58
CA PRO A 313 21.30 -25.32 -7.49
C PRO A 313 22.28 -24.79 -8.55
N GLY A 314 23.39 -24.18 -8.13
CA GLY A 314 24.43 -23.68 -9.02
C GLY A 314 25.22 -22.45 -8.55
N ARG A 315 24.96 -21.92 -7.35
CA ARG A 315 25.72 -20.82 -6.74
C ARG A 315 26.24 -21.20 -5.34
N ALA A 316 26.96 -22.30 -5.25
CA ALA A 316 27.93 -22.51 -4.20
C ALA A 316 29.30 -22.20 -4.83
N ALA A 317 29.83 -21.02 -4.57
CA ALA A 317 31.24 -20.68 -4.80
C ALA A 317 31.70 -19.84 -3.62
#